data_9e3d7bb3f180e3dc73ff4921c5d1790d
#
_entry.id   9e3d7bb3f180e3dc73ff4921c5d1790d
#
_cell.length_a   1.000
_cell.length_b   1.000
_cell.length_c   1.000
_cell.angle_alpha   90.00
_cell.angle_beta   90.00
_cell.angle_gamma   90.00
#
_symmetry.space_group_name_H-M   'P 1'
#
loop_
_entity.id
_entity.type
_entity.pdbx_description
1 polymer ?
#
loop_
_entity_poly.entity_id
_entity_poly.type
_entity_poly.pdbx_seq_one_letter_code
_entity_poly.pdbx_strand_id
1 'polypeptide(L)'
;MSKSIEYDNIVMETKDGGTRYTYVKIHNTLGTLSLYLNKKDDTAYISDFSVKENHRGKGLGTLLLKKALFICGKQKKKAELHVVRDNTRAITFYKRIGFKEDKAHSTSYVLKMLME
;
A
#
# COMPACT_ATOMS: atom_id res chain seq x y z
N MET A 1 -16.40 -20.92 3.13
CA MET A 1 -16.29 -20.05 4.31
C MET A 1 -15.52 -18.79 3.97
N SER A 2 -16.12 -17.67 4.20
CA SER A 2 -15.50 -16.40 3.90
C SER A 2 -14.42 -16.08 4.92
N LYS A 3 -13.26 -15.69 4.43
CA LYS A 3 -12.17 -15.20 5.28
C LYS A 3 -12.26 -13.69 5.36
N SER A 4 -13.27 -13.20 6.04
CA SER A 4 -13.33 -11.77 6.30
C SER A 4 -12.42 -11.46 7.48
N ILE A 5 -11.61 -10.45 7.31
CA ILE A 5 -10.75 -9.95 8.37
C ILE A 5 -11.31 -8.61 8.79
N GLU A 6 -11.63 -8.51 10.07
CA GLU A 6 -12.02 -7.23 10.64
C GLU A 6 -10.80 -6.36 10.77
N TYR A 7 -10.91 -5.12 10.36
CA TYR A 7 -9.87 -4.12 10.48
C TYR A 7 -10.51 -2.75 10.66
N ASP A 8 -9.80 -1.89 11.34
CA ASP A 8 -10.23 -0.52 11.55
C ASP A 8 -9.67 0.36 10.44
N ASN A 9 -10.50 1.25 9.93
CA ASN A 9 -10.07 2.33 9.06
C ASN A 9 -10.06 3.61 9.87
N ILE A 10 -8.90 4.20 10.04
CA ILE A 10 -8.76 5.53 10.63
C ILE A 10 -8.53 6.48 9.49
N VAL A 11 -9.43 7.45 9.32
CA VAL A 11 -9.33 8.44 8.24
C VAL A 11 -9.12 9.81 8.85
N MET A 12 -8.07 10.51 8.38
CA MET A 12 -7.79 11.87 8.84
C MET A 12 -7.12 12.66 7.73
N GLU A 13 -7.26 13.97 7.81
CA GLU A 13 -6.56 14.87 6.91
C GLU A 13 -5.17 15.14 7.46
N THR A 14 -4.17 15.13 6.59
CA THR A 14 -2.79 15.45 6.97
C THR A 14 -2.16 16.31 5.90
N LYS A 15 -1.03 16.95 6.25
CA LYS A 15 -0.34 17.87 5.35
C LYS A 15 1.16 17.65 5.48
N ASP A 16 1.83 17.55 4.34
CA ASP A 16 3.28 17.42 4.28
C ASP A 16 3.82 18.33 3.19
N GLY A 17 4.70 19.27 3.55
CA GLY A 17 5.31 20.19 2.60
C GLY A 17 4.32 21.00 1.79
N GLY A 18 3.15 21.34 2.34
CA GLY A 18 2.10 22.07 1.64
C GLY A 18 1.14 21.18 0.85
N THR A 19 1.44 19.91 0.67
CA THR A 19 0.55 18.96 0.00
C THR A 19 -0.42 18.35 1.01
N ARG A 20 -1.69 18.30 0.66
CA ARG A 20 -2.72 17.72 1.51
C ARG A 20 -3.01 16.29 1.09
N TYR A 21 -3.21 15.43 2.08
CA TYR A 21 -3.51 14.02 1.89
C TYR A 21 -4.69 13.61 2.75
N THR A 22 -5.48 12.66 2.25
CA THR A 22 -6.36 11.88 3.09
C THR A 22 -5.57 10.67 3.54
N TYR A 23 -5.34 10.54 4.83
CA TYR A 23 -4.62 9.42 5.42
C TYR A 23 -5.62 8.36 5.85
N VAL A 24 -5.43 7.13 5.38
CA VAL A 24 -6.25 6.00 5.78
C VAL A 24 -5.34 4.93 6.36
N LYS A 25 -5.57 4.56 7.61
CA LYS A 25 -4.86 3.46 8.24
C LYS A 25 -5.78 2.24 8.23
N ILE A 26 -5.34 1.17 7.57
CA ILE A 26 -6.03 -0.12 7.57
C ILE A 26 -5.24 -1.00 8.53
N HIS A 27 -5.87 -1.45 9.61
CA HIS A 27 -5.12 -2.16 10.61
C HIS A 27 -5.99 -3.14 11.41
N ASN A 28 -5.40 -4.24 11.80
CA ASN A 28 -5.94 -5.14 12.81
C ASN A 28 -4.77 -5.65 13.68
N THR A 29 -5.04 -6.60 14.56
CA THR A 29 -4.01 -7.11 15.48
C THR A 29 -2.89 -7.88 14.78
N LEU A 30 -3.07 -8.28 13.52
CA LEU A 30 -2.14 -9.13 12.77
C LEU A 30 -1.35 -8.39 11.71
N GLY A 31 -1.78 -7.20 11.31
CA GLY A 31 -1.10 -6.44 10.27
C GLY A 31 -1.64 -5.04 10.10
N THR A 32 -0.89 -4.23 9.38
CA THR A 32 -1.23 -2.83 9.15
C THR A 32 -0.77 -2.36 7.77
N LEU A 33 -1.43 -1.34 7.26
CA LEU A 33 -1.08 -0.67 6.02
C LEU A 33 -1.53 0.79 6.13
N SER A 34 -0.64 1.71 5.77
CA SER A 34 -0.97 3.14 5.71
C SER A 34 -1.14 3.57 4.27
N LEU A 35 -2.18 4.34 4.01
CA LEU A 35 -2.51 4.83 2.67
C LEU A 35 -2.66 6.35 2.72
N TYR A 36 -1.91 7.05 1.87
CA TYR A 36 -1.96 8.50 1.74
C TYR A 36 -2.52 8.86 0.37
N LEU A 37 -3.75 9.35 0.36
CA LEU A 37 -4.42 9.78 -0.88
C LEU A 37 -4.13 11.25 -1.11
N ASN A 38 -3.37 11.56 -2.16
CA ASN A 38 -3.07 12.95 -2.50
C ASN A 38 -4.35 13.66 -2.93
N LYS A 39 -4.65 14.80 -2.32
CA LYS A 39 -5.88 15.54 -2.64
C LYS A 39 -5.81 16.32 -3.93
N LYS A 40 -4.61 16.54 -4.44
CA LYS A 40 -4.37 17.42 -5.57
C LYS A 40 -4.22 16.67 -6.89
N ASP A 41 -3.67 15.47 -6.87
CA ASP A 41 -3.44 14.69 -8.08
C ASP A 41 -4.00 13.27 -7.95
N ASP A 42 -3.71 12.42 -8.92
CA ASP A 42 -4.26 11.08 -9.01
C ASP A 42 -3.40 10.02 -8.33
N THR A 43 -2.51 10.40 -7.41
CA THR A 43 -1.63 9.45 -6.73
C THR A 43 -2.11 9.09 -5.33
N ALA A 44 -1.81 7.86 -4.91
CA ALA A 44 -1.99 7.38 -3.56
C ALA A 44 -0.74 6.60 -3.17
N TYR A 45 -0.20 6.89 -1.99
CA TYR A 45 1.04 6.30 -1.53
C TYR A 45 0.78 5.28 -0.42
N ILE A 46 1.30 4.07 -0.60
CA ILE A 46 1.20 2.98 0.38
C ILE A 46 2.50 2.93 1.17
N SER A 47 2.39 2.92 2.49
CA SER A 47 3.54 2.78 3.37
C SER A 47 3.18 1.98 4.64
N ASP A 48 4.18 1.70 5.46
CA ASP A 48 4.01 1.01 6.74
C ASP A 48 3.21 -0.30 6.62
N PHE A 49 3.41 -1.00 5.52
CA PHE A 49 2.73 -2.25 5.26
C PHE A 49 3.49 -3.39 5.93
N SER A 50 2.87 -4.03 6.89
CA SER A 50 3.48 -5.16 7.58
C SER A 50 2.44 -6.16 8.05
N VAL A 51 2.84 -7.42 8.12
CA VAL A 51 2.06 -8.52 8.69
C VAL A 51 2.94 -9.21 9.71
N LYS A 52 2.38 -9.57 10.86
CA LYS A 52 3.13 -10.31 11.88
C LYS A 52 3.75 -11.57 11.29
N GLU A 53 4.99 -11.84 11.65
CA GLU A 53 5.80 -12.88 11.03
C GLU A 53 5.11 -14.25 11.02
N ASN A 54 4.54 -14.65 12.15
CA ASN A 54 3.87 -15.95 12.27
C ASN A 54 2.50 -16.02 11.56
N HIS A 55 2.06 -14.92 10.97
CA HIS A 55 0.82 -14.85 10.19
C HIS A 55 1.07 -14.58 8.71
N ARG A 56 2.32 -14.54 8.28
CA ARG A 56 2.68 -14.39 6.87
C ARG A 56 2.40 -15.68 6.10
N GLY A 57 2.17 -15.56 4.80
CA GLY A 57 1.87 -16.69 3.94
C GLY A 57 0.44 -17.22 4.04
N LYS A 58 -0.43 -16.53 4.80
CA LYS A 58 -1.83 -16.94 5.00
C LYS A 58 -2.83 -16.04 4.27
N GLY A 59 -2.35 -15.19 3.37
CA GLY A 59 -3.22 -14.32 2.57
C GLY A 59 -3.61 -13.01 3.24
N LEU A 60 -3.17 -12.74 4.47
CA LEU A 60 -3.53 -11.51 5.17
C LEU A 60 -2.98 -10.27 4.47
N GLY A 61 -1.71 -10.30 4.05
CA GLY A 61 -1.11 -9.21 3.31
C GLY A 61 -1.86 -8.90 2.02
N THR A 62 -2.29 -9.94 1.32
CA THR A 62 -3.10 -9.80 0.11
C THR A 62 -4.42 -9.10 0.41
N LEU A 63 -5.09 -9.47 1.51
CA LEU A 63 -6.36 -8.85 1.90
C LEU A 63 -6.19 -7.37 2.24
N LEU A 64 -5.16 -7.02 3.02
CA LEU A 64 -4.88 -5.63 3.38
C LEU A 64 -4.57 -4.81 2.12
N LEU A 65 -3.72 -5.31 1.24
CA LEU A 65 -3.34 -4.61 0.03
C LEU A 65 -4.52 -4.45 -0.94
N LYS A 66 -5.34 -5.49 -1.10
CA LYS A 66 -6.54 -5.40 -1.93
C LYS A 66 -7.52 -4.37 -1.41
N LYS A 67 -7.65 -4.24 -0.08
CA LYS A 67 -8.50 -3.21 0.51
C LYS A 67 -7.97 -1.82 0.19
N ALA A 68 -6.67 -1.61 0.30
CA ALA A 68 -6.04 -0.34 -0.06
C ALA A 68 -6.28 -0.01 -1.54
N LEU A 69 -6.11 -0.99 -2.42
CA LEU A 69 -6.31 -0.80 -3.86
C LEU A 69 -7.78 -0.51 -4.18
N PHE A 70 -8.71 -1.11 -3.45
CA PHE A 70 -10.13 -0.81 -3.59
C PHE A 70 -10.41 0.65 -3.26
N ILE A 71 -9.84 1.14 -2.16
CA ILE A 71 -9.98 2.55 -1.76
C ILE A 71 -9.39 3.47 -2.83
N CYS A 72 -8.20 3.14 -3.35
CA CYS A 72 -7.58 3.91 -4.43
C CYS A 72 -8.49 3.98 -5.67
N GLY A 73 -9.04 2.85 -6.07
CA GLY A 73 -9.94 2.79 -7.22
C GLY A 73 -11.20 3.62 -7.04
N LYS A 74 -11.78 3.59 -5.84
CA LYS A 74 -12.95 4.43 -5.51
C LYS A 74 -12.65 5.91 -5.62
N GLN A 75 -11.44 6.32 -5.27
CA GLN A 75 -11.00 7.71 -5.32
C GLN A 75 -10.32 8.07 -6.64
N LYS A 76 -10.27 7.13 -7.59
CA LYS A 76 -9.62 7.31 -8.90
C LYS A 76 -8.15 7.70 -8.75
N LYS A 77 -7.45 7.05 -7.80
CA LYS A 77 -6.04 7.28 -7.53
C LYS A 77 -5.22 6.08 -7.98
N LYS A 78 -4.01 6.35 -8.46
CA LYS A 78 -3.02 5.32 -8.81
C LYS A 78 -2.18 5.02 -7.59
N ALA A 79 -2.10 3.76 -7.19
CA ALA A 79 -1.33 3.37 -6.03
C ALA A 79 0.16 3.29 -6.36
N GLU A 80 0.99 3.83 -5.48
CA GLU A 80 2.44 3.70 -5.57
C GLU A 80 3.02 3.27 -4.24
N LEU A 81 4.15 2.59 -4.28
CA LEU A 81 4.92 2.21 -3.11
C LEU A 81 6.40 2.17 -3.44
N HIS A 82 7.22 2.20 -2.40
CA HIS A 82 8.66 2.07 -2.54
C HIS A 82 9.12 0.84 -1.76
N VAL A 83 10.06 0.10 -2.33
CA VAL A 83 10.61 -1.10 -1.71
C VAL A 83 12.11 -1.16 -1.99
N VAL A 84 12.91 -1.52 -0.98
CA VAL A 84 14.35 -1.67 -1.19
C VAL A 84 14.63 -2.84 -2.13
N ARG A 85 15.62 -2.68 -3.01
CA ARG A 85 15.86 -3.64 -4.09
C ARG A 85 16.27 -5.03 -3.61
N ASP A 86 16.87 -5.16 -2.45
CA ASP A 86 17.24 -6.47 -1.92
C ASP A 86 16.09 -7.21 -1.26
N ASN A 87 14.95 -6.56 -1.08
CA ASN A 87 13.75 -7.21 -0.54
C ASN A 87 13.01 -7.96 -1.66
N THR A 88 13.62 -9.04 -2.15
CA THR A 88 13.10 -9.80 -3.29
C THR A 88 11.74 -10.44 -3.00
N ARG A 89 11.50 -10.82 -1.74
CA ARG A 89 10.24 -11.42 -1.33
C ARG A 89 9.09 -10.42 -1.50
N ALA A 90 9.27 -9.19 -1.03
CA ALA A 90 8.25 -8.14 -1.16
C ALA A 90 8.04 -7.76 -2.63
N ILE A 91 9.12 -7.62 -3.39
CA ILE A 91 9.04 -7.28 -4.81
C ILE A 91 8.24 -8.34 -5.57
N THR A 92 8.52 -9.61 -5.32
CA THR A 92 7.79 -10.73 -5.94
C THR A 92 6.30 -10.68 -5.58
N PHE A 93 5.99 -10.40 -4.32
CA PHE A 93 4.62 -10.27 -3.85
C PHE A 93 3.89 -9.13 -4.57
N TYR A 94 4.50 -7.95 -4.63
CA TYR A 94 3.88 -6.80 -5.30
C TYR A 94 3.68 -7.04 -6.80
N LYS A 95 4.65 -7.64 -7.46
CA LYS A 95 4.52 -7.99 -8.90
C LYS A 95 3.39 -8.97 -9.14
N ARG A 96 3.21 -9.94 -8.25
CA ARG A 96 2.12 -10.92 -8.34
C ARG A 96 0.76 -10.26 -8.23
N ILE A 97 0.63 -9.24 -7.40
CA ILE A 97 -0.61 -8.47 -7.25
C ILE A 97 -0.88 -7.63 -8.51
N GLY A 98 0.17 -7.19 -9.21
CA GLY A 98 0.05 -6.41 -10.45
C GLY A 98 0.84 -5.12 -10.48
N PHE A 99 1.65 -4.85 -9.44
CA PHE A 99 2.51 -3.67 -9.45
C PHE A 99 3.62 -3.82 -10.47
N LYS A 100 3.98 -2.71 -11.11
CA LYS A 100 5.08 -2.65 -12.08
C LYS A 100 6.10 -1.63 -11.64
N GLU A 101 7.36 -1.88 -11.99
CA GLU A 101 8.45 -0.95 -11.68
C GLU A 101 8.32 0.33 -12.50
N ASP A 102 8.45 1.47 -11.84
CA ASP A 102 8.65 2.77 -12.48
C ASP A 102 10.16 3.00 -12.56
N LYS A 103 10.77 2.60 -13.67
CA LYS A 103 12.22 2.66 -13.85
C LYS A 103 12.75 4.08 -13.83
N ALA A 104 11.98 5.03 -14.34
CA ALA A 104 12.39 6.43 -14.43
C ALA A 104 12.56 7.08 -13.05
N HIS A 105 11.86 6.57 -12.04
CA HIS A 105 11.84 7.15 -10.70
C HIS A 105 12.40 6.19 -9.64
N SER A 106 12.99 5.08 -10.06
CA SER A 106 13.68 4.16 -9.15
C SER A 106 15.15 4.53 -9.05
N THR A 107 15.77 4.18 -7.91
CA THR A 107 17.21 4.38 -7.68
C THR A 107 17.92 3.04 -7.65
N SER A 108 19.25 3.05 -7.44
CA SER A 108 20.00 1.82 -7.26
C SER A 108 19.68 1.08 -5.97
N TYR A 109 19.04 1.73 -5.01
CA TYR A 109 18.71 1.14 -3.72
C TYR A 109 17.22 0.89 -3.53
N VAL A 110 16.38 1.71 -4.15
CA VAL A 110 14.93 1.70 -3.93
C VAL A 110 14.21 1.58 -5.26
N LEU A 111 13.30 0.63 -5.30
CA LEU A 111 12.41 0.38 -6.42
C LEU A 111 11.11 1.12 -6.18
N LYS A 112 10.70 1.97 -7.11
CA LYS A 112 9.36 2.56 -7.10
C LYS A 112 8.43 1.67 -7.91
N MET A 113 7.30 1.32 -7.36
CA MET A 113 6.31 0.45 -8.03
C MET A 113 4.96 1.15 -8.10
N LEU A 114 4.27 0.94 -9.21
CA LEU A 114 2.98 1.56 -9.50
C LEU A 114 1.93 0.52 -9.84
N MET A 115 0.69 0.81 -9.43
CA MET A 115 -0.51 0.09 -9.85
C MET A 115 -1.50 1.10 -10.39
N GLU A 116 -1.91 0.90 -11.61
CA GLU A 116 -2.93 1.74 -12.24
C GLU A 116 -4.34 1.19 -12.01
#